data_d56d9d1da6bc280fcf402ea0bb96ff23
#
_entry.id   d56d9d1da6bc280fcf402ea0bb96ff23
#
_cell.length_a   1.000
_cell.length_b   1.000
_cell.length_c   1.000
_cell.angle_alpha   90.00
_cell.angle_beta   90.00
_cell.angle_gamma   90.00
#
_symmetry.space_group_name_H-M   'P 1'
#
loop_
_entity.id
_entity.type
_entity.pdbx_description
1 polymer ?
#
loop_
_entity_poly.entity_id
_entity_poly.type
_entity_poly.pdbx_seq_one_letter_code
_entity_poly.pdbx_strand_id
1 'polypeptide(L)'
;MAAVLAESQHEIDAFMRSAIGRVATGPEYSKDLSFEEAQAVMHYILRDVTDPIQAGVYLIALRMKRETDDENGGSLQAILDQTDRVVAEVDTVVDIAEPYDGYMRGAPVTAFLPALLAACGVPAVSHGLEEVGPKFGVTQRKVLREAGINVDLTCAQTVERINNSDIGWGYVDQANF
;
A
#
# COMPACT_ATOMS: atom_id res chain seq x y z
N MET A 1 16.31 -11.88 -6.80
CA MET A 1 16.61 -10.48 -7.18
C MET A 1 16.94 -10.48 -8.67
N ALA A 2 15.91 -10.48 -9.53
CA ALA A 2 16.10 -10.34 -10.98
C ALA A 2 16.53 -8.89 -11.23
N ALA A 3 17.65 -8.75 -11.94
CA ALA A 3 18.13 -7.45 -12.40
C ALA A 3 17.04 -6.85 -13.29
N VAL A 4 16.31 -5.87 -12.80
CA VAL A 4 15.59 -4.95 -13.67
C VAL A 4 16.71 -4.20 -14.41
N LEU A 5 16.92 -4.61 -15.66
CA LEU A 5 17.80 -3.92 -16.59
C LEU A 5 17.39 -2.46 -16.59
N ALA A 6 18.35 -1.56 -16.62
CA ALA A 6 18.10 -0.11 -16.68
C ALA A 6 17.42 0.18 -18.02
N GLU A 7 16.10 0.07 -18.05
CA GLU A 7 15.29 0.41 -19.21
C GLU A 7 15.38 1.92 -19.44
N SER A 8 15.52 2.30 -20.68
CA SER A 8 15.52 3.71 -21.04
C SER A 8 14.12 4.30 -20.84
N GLN A 9 14.04 5.59 -20.56
CA GLN A 9 12.73 6.29 -20.43
C GLN A 9 11.84 6.05 -21.66
N HIS A 10 12.42 5.95 -22.83
CA HIS A 10 11.69 5.66 -24.07
C HIS A 10 11.02 4.27 -24.07
N GLU A 11 11.71 3.26 -23.53
CA GLU A 11 11.17 1.90 -23.41
C GLU A 11 10.04 1.85 -22.38
N ILE A 12 10.21 2.50 -21.23
CA ILE A 12 9.17 2.64 -20.20
C ILE A 12 7.92 3.30 -20.80
N ASP A 13 8.09 4.43 -21.47
CA ASP A 13 6.98 5.16 -22.08
C ASP A 13 6.27 4.35 -23.18
N ALA A 14 7.02 3.59 -23.97
CA ALA A 14 6.44 2.71 -24.99
C ALA A 14 5.65 1.56 -24.35
N PHE A 15 6.16 0.97 -23.29
CA PHE A 15 5.49 -0.10 -22.54
C PHE A 15 4.21 0.41 -21.88
N MET A 16 4.26 1.56 -21.21
CA MET A 16 3.09 2.19 -20.60
C MET A 16 2.00 2.50 -21.63
N ARG A 17 2.35 3.08 -22.77
CA ARG A 17 1.41 3.32 -23.88
C ARG A 17 0.77 2.02 -24.38
N SER A 18 1.56 0.96 -24.51
CA SER A 18 1.06 -0.36 -24.92
C SER A 18 0.07 -0.93 -23.90
N ALA A 19 0.42 -0.90 -22.63
CA ALA A 19 -0.45 -1.39 -21.53
C ALA A 19 -1.76 -0.61 -21.48
N ILE A 20 -1.70 0.74 -21.52
CA ILE A 20 -2.88 1.61 -21.54
C ILE A 20 -3.74 1.31 -22.77
N GLY A 21 -3.14 1.17 -23.95
CA GLY A 21 -3.86 0.86 -25.20
C GLY A 21 -4.60 -0.48 -25.15
N ARG A 22 -4.16 -1.40 -24.31
CA ARG A 22 -4.85 -2.70 -24.10
C ARG A 22 -5.99 -2.58 -23.09
N VAL A 23 -5.77 -1.93 -21.95
CA VAL A 23 -6.76 -1.90 -20.86
C VAL A 23 -7.82 -0.79 -21.02
N ALA A 24 -7.56 0.24 -21.84
CA ALA A 24 -8.38 1.44 -21.95
C ALA A 24 -9.29 1.49 -23.20
N THR A 25 -9.50 0.38 -23.90
CA THR A 25 -10.31 0.33 -25.15
C THR A 25 -11.81 0.11 -24.92
N GLY A 26 -12.24 0.10 -23.67
CA GLY A 26 -13.64 -0.12 -23.29
C GLY A 26 -13.98 -1.57 -22.98
N PRO A 27 -15.15 -1.84 -22.39
CA PRO A 27 -15.46 -3.13 -21.77
C PRO A 27 -15.49 -4.32 -22.76
N GLU A 28 -15.74 -4.07 -24.03
CA GLU A 28 -15.83 -5.12 -25.05
C GLU A 28 -14.48 -5.40 -25.75
N TYR A 29 -13.54 -4.44 -25.74
CA TYR A 29 -12.31 -4.50 -26.53
C TYR A 29 -11.04 -4.45 -25.67
N SER A 30 -11.15 -4.14 -24.40
CA SER A 30 -10.04 -4.20 -23.48
C SER A 30 -9.50 -5.63 -23.36
N LYS A 31 -8.16 -5.73 -23.27
CA LYS A 31 -7.44 -6.98 -23.12
C LYS A 31 -6.77 -7.03 -21.77
N ASP A 32 -6.64 -8.23 -21.25
CA ASP A 32 -5.95 -8.48 -20.00
C ASP A 32 -4.43 -8.36 -20.19
N LEU A 33 -3.76 -7.96 -19.11
CA LEU A 33 -2.32 -8.03 -18.98
C LEU A 33 -1.94 -9.35 -18.30
N SER A 34 -0.74 -9.85 -18.59
CA SER A 34 -0.20 -10.95 -17.80
C SER A 34 0.22 -10.45 -16.42
N PHE A 35 0.49 -11.39 -15.51
CA PHE A 35 1.04 -11.09 -14.19
C PHE A 35 2.31 -10.23 -14.29
N GLU A 36 3.27 -10.61 -15.16
CA GLU A 36 4.54 -9.91 -15.33
C GLU A 36 4.36 -8.51 -15.92
N GLU A 37 3.42 -8.38 -16.88
CA GLU A 37 3.11 -7.07 -17.47
C GLU A 37 2.48 -6.12 -16.44
N ALA A 38 1.54 -6.60 -15.64
CA ALA A 38 0.90 -5.82 -14.58
C ALA A 38 1.91 -5.45 -13.47
N GLN A 39 2.80 -6.39 -13.10
CA GLN A 39 3.89 -6.14 -12.17
C GLN A 39 4.84 -5.04 -12.69
N ALA A 40 5.24 -5.12 -13.96
CA ALA A 40 6.13 -4.13 -14.56
C ALA A 40 5.50 -2.73 -14.59
N VAL A 41 4.23 -2.61 -15.02
CA VAL A 41 3.52 -1.32 -15.01
C VAL A 41 3.46 -0.75 -13.60
N MET A 42 3.09 -1.56 -12.60
CA MET A 42 2.99 -1.10 -11.23
C MET A 42 4.37 -0.70 -10.67
N HIS A 43 5.44 -1.40 -11.00
CA HIS A 43 6.81 -0.99 -10.66
C HIS A 43 7.17 0.39 -11.20
N TYR A 44 6.81 0.69 -12.47
CA TYR A 44 7.08 2.01 -13.05
C TYR A 44 6.30 3.12 -12.33
N ILE A 45 5.06 2.83 -11.92
CA ILE A 45 4.23 3.77 -11.15
C ILE A 45 4.83 4.00 -9.76
N LEU A 46 5.14 2.94 -9.02
CA LEU A 46 5.65 3.03 -7.64
C LEU A 46 7.05 3.68 -7.56
N ARG A 47 7.86 3.53 -8.61
CA ARG A 47 9.18 4.15 -8.70
C ARG A 47 9.16 5.58 -9.23
N ASP A 48 7.99 6.11 -9.54
CA ASP A 48 7.79 7.46 -10.10
C ASP A 48 8.61 7.71 -11.38
N VAL A 49 8.71 6.66 -12.24
CA VAL A 49 9.46 6.74 -13.51
C VAL A 49 8.53 6.82 -14.73
N THR A 50 7.23 6.91 -14.53
CA THR A 50 6.24 7.10 -15.58
C THR A 50 5.55 8.46 -15.45
N ASP A 51 4.99 8.95 -16.56
CA ASP A 51 4.18 10.17 -16.55
C ASP A 51 2.95 10.00 -15.63
N PRO A 52 2.70 10.92 -14.69
CA PRO A 52 1.60 10.78 -13.72
C PRO A 52 0.20 10.75 -14.37
N ILE A 53 0.04 11.35 -15.56
CA ILE A 53 -1.22 11.26 -16.31
C ILE A 53 -1.38 9.84 -16.86
N GLN A 54 -0.32 9.24 -17.40
CA GLN A 54 -0.34 7.85 -17.88
C GLN A 54 -0.62 6.88 -16.73
N ALA A 55 0.00 7.09 -15.55
CA ALA A 55 -0.27 6.31 -14.36
C ALA A 55 -1.75 6.38 -13.96
N GLY A 56 -2.31 7.59 -13.87
CA GLY A 56 -3.72 7.80 -13.54
C GLY A 56 -4.68 7.18 -14.57
N VAL A 57 -4.40 7.34 -15.86
CA VAL A 57 -5.19 6.73 -16.94
C VAL A 57 -5.14 5.20 -16.87
N TYR A 58 -3.96 4.61 -16.64
CA TYR A 58 -3.83 3.16 -16.47
C TYR A 58 -4.66 2.64 -15.30
N LEU A 59 -4.51 3.23 -14.11
CA LEU A 59 -5.20 2.78 -12.90
C LEU A 59 -6.72 2.86 -13.03
N ILE A 60 -7.25 3.95 -13.59
CA ILE A 60 -8.70 4.07 -13.78
C ILE A 60 -9.21 3.15 -14.89
N ALA A 61 -8.46 2.97 -15.98
CA ALA A 61 -8.85 2.07 -17.06
C ALA A 61 -8.83 0.62 -16.63
N LEU A 62 -7.82 0.20 -15.86
CA LEU A 62 -7.73 -1.13 -15.26
C LEU A 62 -8.96 -1.40 -14.38
N ARG A 63 -9.32 -0.47 -13.50
CA ARG A 63 -10.51 -0.53 -12.65
C ARG A 63 -11.80 -0.61 -13.45
N MET A 64 -11.93 0.17 -14.52
CA MET A 64 -13.13 0.18 -15.38
C MET A 64 -13.27 -1.11 -16.20
N LYS A 65 -12.15 -1.69 -16.64
CA LYS A 65 -12.10 -2.99 -17.31
C LYS A 65 -12.50 -4.13 -16.36
N ARG A 66 -12.28 -3.99 -15.08
CA ARG A 66 -12.26 -4.98 -14.02
C ARG A 66 -11.03 -5.88 -14.10
N GLU A 67 -10.24 -5.81 -13.08
CA GLU A 67 -8.95 -6.49 -12.93
C GLU A 67 -9.13 -8.02 -12.94
N THR A 68 -8.20 -8.71 -13.56
CA THR A 68 -8.08 -10.17 -13.44
C THR A 68 -7.22 -10.53 -12.21
N ASP A 69 -7.23 -11.82 -11.83
CA ASP A 69 -6.39 -12.33 -10.74
C ASP A 69 -4.89 -12.14 -11.05
N ASP A 70 -4.47 -12.31 -12.30
CA ASP A 70 -3.09 -12.08 -12.73
C ASP A 70 -2.70 -10.61 -12.62
N GLU A 71 -3.56 -9.69 -13.05
CA GLU A 71 -3.33 -8.25 -12.94
C GLU A 71 -3.26 -7.78 -11.48
N ASN A 72 -4.15 -8.29 -10.63
CA ASN A 72 -4.12 -8.02 -9.20
C ASN A 72 -2.89 -8.64 -8.54
N GLY A 73 -2.54 -9.88 -8.88
CA GLY A 73 -1.38 -10.58 -8.36
C GLY A 73 -0.07 -9.89 -8.74
N GLY A 74 0.08 -9.49 -10.01
CA GLY A 74 1.25 -8.76 -10.49
C GLY A 74 1.39 -7.39 -9.82
N SER A 75 0.29 -6.65 -9.70
CA SER A 75 0.28 -5.35 -8.99
C SER A 75 0.66 -5.50 -7.52
N LEU A 76 0.10 -6.51 -6.83
CA LEU A 76 0.44 -6.81 -5.45
C LEU A 76 1.92 -7.18 -5.30
N GLN A 77 2.44 -8.01 -6.21
CA GLN A 77 3.85 -8.39 -6.17
C GLN A 77 4.78 -7.18 -6.31
N ALA A 78 4.46 -6.24 -7.19
CA ALA A 78 5.22 -5.00 -7.34
C ALA A 78 5.22 -4.17 -6.06
N ILE A 79 4.09 -4.07 -5.35
CA ILE A 79 3.99 -3.40 -4.06
C ILE A 79 4.89 -4.11 -3.03
N LEU A 80 4.81 -5.45 -2.95
CA LEU A 80 5.63 -6.23 -2.04
C LEU A 80 7.14 -6.12 -2.31
N ASP A 81 7.53 -5.97 -3.58
CA ASP A 81 8.92 -5.81 -4.00
C ASP A 81 9.50 -4.43 -3.63
N GLN A 82 8.65 -3.42 -3.43
CA GLN A 82 9.02 -2.06 -3.06
C GLN A 82 8.82 -1.76 -1.57
N THR A 83 8.28 -2.72 -0.82
CA THR A 83 7.98 -2.55 0.61
C THR A 83 9.11 -3.11 1.46
N ASP A 84 9.61 -2.32 2.40
CA ASP A 84 10.54 -2.78 3.44
C ASP A 84 9.81 -3.69 4.43
N ARG A 85 10.24 -4.94 4.51
CA ARG A 85 9.63 -5.94 5.38
C ARG A 85 10.57 -6.35 6.51
N VAL A 86 10.01 -6.39 7.70
CA VAL A 86 10.67 -6.86 8.91
C VAL A 86 9.84 -7.99 9.56
N VAL A 87 10.49 -8.88 10.27
CA VAL A 87 9.84 -10.02 10.92
C VAL A 87 9.86 -9.79 12.42
N ALA A 88 8.70 -9.82 13.05
CA ALA A 88 8.59 -9.82 14.51
C ALA A 88 8.82 -11.22 15.10
N GLU A 89 9.43 -11.30 16.27
CA GLU A 89 9.72 -12.55 17.00
C GLU A 89 8.53 -12.97 17.87
N VAL A 90 7.34 -13.05 17.25
CA VAL A 90 6.10 -13.49 17.88
C VAL A 90 5.41 -14.52 16.98
N ASP A 91 4.60 -15.41 17.55
CA ASP A 91 3.94 -16.47 16.79
C ASP A 91 2.97 -15.94 15.73
N THR A 92 2.29 -14.84 16.03
CA THR A 92 1.29 -14.24 15.14
C THR A 92 1.19 -12.75 15.41
N VAL A 93 1.05 -11.95 14.36
CA VAL A 93 0.70 -10.52 14.42
C VAL A 93 -0.61 -10.31 13.69
N VAL A 94 -1.53 -9.57 14.29
CA VAL A 94 -2.73 -9.11 13.61
C VAL A 94 -2.44 -7.77 12.95
N ASP A 95 -2.52 -7.72 11.63
CA ASP A 95 -2.45 -6.48 10.87
C ASP A 95 -3.84 -5.88 10.67
N ILE A 96 -4.01 -4.62 11.07
CA ILE A 96 -5.29 -3.92 11.01
C ILE A 96 -5.23 -2.89 9.90
N ALA A 97 -5.73 -3.27 8.73
CA ALA A 97 -5.90 -2.36 7.62
C ALA A 97 -7.09 -1.42 7.84
N GLU A 98 -6.88 -0.14 7.57
CA GLU A 98 -7.94 0.88 7.52
C GLU A 98 -7.98 1.48 6.11
N PRO A 99 -8.61 0.83 5.13
CA PRO A 99 -8.61 1.24 3.73
C PRO A 99 -9.57 2.42 3.49
N TYR A 100 -9.54 3.43 4.34
CA TYR A 100 -10.45 4.55 4.29
C TYR A 100 -9.70 5.87 4.12
N ASP A 101 -10.25 6.75 3.33
CA ASP A 101 -9.68 8.07 3.01
C ASP A 101 -9.93 9.14 4.09
N GLY A 102 -10.19 8.67 5.30
CA GLY A 102 -10.40 9.49 6.49
C GLY A 102 -11.86 9.81 6.79
N TYR A 103 -12.12 10.09 8.05
CA TYR A 103 -13.45 10.35 8.59
C TYR A 103 -13.75 11.84 8.58
N MET A 104 -14.91 12.22 8.04
CA MET A 104 -15.34 13.62 7.95
C MET A 104 -16.24 14.07 9.10
N ARG A 105 -16.81 13.13 9.84
CA ARG A 105 -17.83 13.40 10.87
C ARG A 105 -17.49 12.84 12.25
N GLY A 106 -16.31 12.31 12.43
CA GLY A 106 -15.85 11.70 13.67
C GLY A 106 -14.40 11.28 13.57
N ALA A 107 -13.90 10.65 14.62
CA ALA A 107 -12.57 10.07 14.67
C ALA A 107 -12.66 8.54 14.61
N PRO A 108 -11.74 7.84 13.92
CA PRO A 108 -11.71 6.39 13.86
C PRO A 108 -11.29 5.82 15.23
N VAL A 109 -12.22 5.19 15.94
CA VAL A 109 -11.90 4.48 17.19
C VAL A 109 -11.05 3.23 16.94
N THR A 110 -11.05 2.72 15.70
CA THR A 110 -10.20 1.64 15.22
C THR A 110 -8.71 1.93 15.40
N ALA A 111 -8.32 3.21 15.52
CA ALA A 111 -6.96 3.61 15.83
C ALA A 111 -6.39 2.96 17.09
N PHE A 112 -7.25 2.67 18.09
CA PHE A 112 -6.84 2.06 19.36
C PHE A 112 -6.99 0.53 19.38
N LEU A 113 -7.50 -0.08 18.30
CA LEU A 113 -7.73 -1.52 18.25
C LEU A 113 -6.44 -2.35 18.41
N PRO A 114 -5.27 -1.96 17.81
CA PRO A 114 -4.02 -2.68 18.06
C PRO A 114 -3.64 -2.74 19.54
N ALA A 115 -3.78 -1.63 20.25
CA ALA A 115 -3.50 -1.56 21.68
C ALA A 115 -4.44 -2.45 22.51
N LEU A 116 -5.73 -2.50 22.14
CA LEU A 116 -6.70 -3.37 22.80
C LEU A 116 -6.41 -4.84 22.56
N LEU A 117 -6.05 -5.23 21.36
CA LEU A 117 -5.63 -6.60 21.04
C LEU A 117 -4.39 -7.01 21.81
N ALA A 118 -3.39 -6.14 21.87
CA ALA A 118 -2.18 -6.38 22.66
C ALA A 118 -2.48 -6.55 24.14
N ALA A 119 -3.37 -5.73 24.71
CA ALA A 119 -3.84 -5.87 26.09
C ALA A 119 -4.58 -7.21 26.35
N CYS A 120 -5.11 -7.84 25.29
CA CYS A 120 -5.69 -9.18 25.32
C CYS A 120 -4.67 -10.29 25.01
N GLY A 121 -3.39 -9.96 24.91
CA GLY A 121 -2.33 -10.93 24.61
C GLY A 121 -2.17 -11.24 23.11
N VAL A 122 -2.74 -10.43 22.21
CA VAL A 122 -2.64 -10.63 20.76
C VAL A 122 -1.82 -9.48 20.17
N PRO A 123 -0.56 -9.72 19.78
CA PRO A 123 0.26 -8.70 19.14
C PRO A 123 -0.39 -8.16 17.88
N ALA A 124 -0.35 -6.83 17.70
CA ALA A 124 -1.03 -6.20 16.59
C ALA A 124 -0.29 -4.98 16.03
N VAL A 125 -0.52 -4.70 14.76
CA VAL A 125 0.02 -3.54 14.06
C VAL A 125 -1.10 -2.87 13.27
N SER A 126 -1.00 -1.57 13.11
CA SER A 126 -1.73 -0.83 12.08
C SER A 126 -0.78 0.10 11.34
N HIS A 127 -1.18 0.49 10.15
CA HIS A 127 -0.39 1.36 9.28
C HIS A 127 -1.31 2.30 8.50
N GLY A 128 -0.74 3.36 7.96
CA GLY A 128 -1.49 4.32 7.17
C GLY A 128 -0.69 5.58 6.89
N LEU A 129 -1.35 6.54 6.26
CA LEU A 129 -0.78 7.84 5.91
C LEU A 129 -1.41 8.96 6.74
N GLU A 130 -0.73 10.09 6.77
CA GLU A 130 -1.23 11.33 7.38
C GLU A 130 -2.53 11.77 6.72
N GLU A 131 -2.57 11.71 5.40
CA GLU A 131 -3.70 12.13 4.57
C GLU A 131 -3.92 11.18 3.41
N VAL A 132 -5.17 10.88 3.13
CA VAL A 132 -5.57 10.02 2.00
C VAL A 132 -6.69 10.71 1.23
N GLY A 133 -6.47 10.91 -0.06
CA GLY A 133 -7.49 11.43 -0.97
C GLY A 133 -8.59 10.40 -1.29
N PRO A 134 -9.74 10.84 -1.77
CA PRO A 134 -10.11 12.22 -2.07
C PRO A 134 -10.66 13.04 -0.90
N LYS A 135 -10.99 12.44 0.24
CA LYS A 135 -11.65 13.16 1.34
C LYS A 135 -10.71 13.93 2.25
N PHE A 136 -9.45 13.45 2.41
CA PHE A 136 -8.46 14.05 3.33
C PHE A 136 -8.98 14.21 4.76
N GLY A 137 -9.78 13.24 5.21
CA GLY A 137 -10.41 13.26 6.52
C GLY A 137 -9.47 12.90 7.67
N VAL A 138 -10.07 12.66 8.85
CA VAL A 138 -9.31 12.21 10.03
C VAL A 138 -8.90 10.76 9.85
N THR A 139 -7.59 10.51 9.87
CA THR A 139 -6.98 9.18 9.76
C THR A 139 -6.65 8.61 11.13
N GLN A 140 -6.35 7.31 11.22
CA GLN A 140 -5.82 6.68 12.44
C GLN A 140 -4.56 7.40 12.93
N ARG A 141 -3.66 7.79 12.02
CA ARG A 141 -2.42 8.50 12.34
C ARG A 141 -2.70 9.80 13.11
N LYS A 142 -3.64 10.62 12.61
CA LYS A 142 -4.04 11.86 13.28
C LYS A 142 -4.56 11.61 14.68
N VAL A 143 -5.42 10.59 14.86
CA VAL A 143 -5.99 10.23 16.17
C VAL A 143 -4.91 9.78 17.15
N LEU A 144 -4.00 8.89 16.72
CA LEU A 144 -2.93 8.37 17.56
C LEU A 144 -1.96 9.49 17.99
N ARG A 145 -1.61 10.39 17.07
CA ARG A 145 -0.76 11.53 17.39
C ARG A 145 -1.41 12.48 18.40
N GLU A 146 -2.69 12.82 18.23
CA GLU A 146 -3.41 13.64 19.18
C GLU A 146 -3.54 12.96 20.57
N ALA A 147 -3.53 11.64 20.61
CA ALA A 147 -3.45 10.86 21.83
C ALA A 147 -2.04 10.79 22.46
N GLY A 148 -1.04 11.45 21.86
CA GLY A 148 0.33 11.48 22.34
C GLY A 148 1.15 10.23 22.01
N ILE A 149 0.70 9.41 21.05
CA ILE A 149 1.39 8.19 20.61
C ILE A 149 2.36 8.56 19.49
N ASN A 150 3.59 8.03 19.56
CA ASN A 150 4.56 8.20 18.48
C ASN A 150 4.09 7.41 17.25
N VAL A 151 3.81 8.12 16.18
CA VAL A 151 3.33 7.60 14.88
C VAL A 151 4.41 7.64 13.79
N ASP A 152 5.61 8.08 14.11
CA ASP A 152 6.74 8.25 13.18
C ASP A 152 7.78 7.12 13.32
N LEU A 153 7.32 5.95 13.77
CA LEU A 153 8.19 4.80 13.95
C LEU A 153 8.58 4.18 12.61
N THR A 154 9.83 3.74 12.51
CA THR A 154 10.27 2.85 11.43
C THR A 154 9.70 1.45 11.62
N CYS A 155 9.75 0.61 10.57
CA CYS A 155 9.38 -0.80 10.66
C CYS A 155 10.16 -1.53 11.77
N ALA A 156 11.48 -1.30 11.86
CA ALA A 156 12.33 -1.92 12.90
C ALA A 156 11.90 -1.50 14.31
N GLN A 157 11.67 -0.21 14.55
CA GLN A 157 11.20 0.29 15.86
C GLN A 157 9.81 -0.26 16.23
N THR A 158 8.94 -0.44 15.23
CA THR A 158 7.62 -1.03 15.45
C THR A 158 7.75 -2.50 15.83
N VAL A 159 8.66 -3.26 15.19
CA VAL A 159 8.93 -4.65 15.56
C VAL A 159 9.48 -4.78 16.98
N GLU A 160 10.37 -3.88 17.42
CA GLU A 160 10.84 -3.85 18.82
C GLU A 160 9.68 -3.67 19.80
N ARG A 161 8.70 -2.85 19.47
CA ARG A 161 7.49 -2.67 20.29
C ARG A 161 6.60 -3.90 20.30
N ILE A 162 6.44 -4.55 19.15
CA ILE A 162 5.64 -5.79 19.02
C ILE A 162 6.28 -6.93 19.81
N ASN A 163 7.60 -7.05 19.75
CA ASN A 163 8.37 -8.08 20.48
C ASN A 163 8.38 -7.84 22.00
N ASN A 164 8.13 -6.62 22.46
CA ASN A 164 8.02 -6.31 23.88
C ASN A 164 6.61 -6.69 24.39
N SER A 165 6.53 -7.75 25.20
CA SER A 165 5.26 -8.27 25.76
C SER A 165 4.46 -7.26 26.59
N ASP A 166 5.12 -6.24 27.14
CA ASP A 166 4.45 -5.18 27.90
C ASP A 166 3.79 -4.13 26.99
N ILE A 167 4.14 -4.13 25.69
CA ILE A 167 3.60 -3.21 24.69
C ILE A 167 2.75 -3.98 23.68
N GLY A 168 3.35 -4.91 22.94
CA GLY A 168 2.70 -5.83 22.00
C GLY A 168 2.06 -5.21 20.76
N TRP A 169 2.22 -3.91 20.52
CA TRP A 169 1.60 -3.26 19.37
C TRP A 169 2.38 -2.04 18.87
N GLY A 170 2.09 -1.64 17.63
CA GLY A 170 2.65 -0.45 17.03
C GLY A 170 1.83 0.11 15.88
N TYR A 171 2.20 1.30 15.47
CA TYR A 171 1.73 1.95 14.25
C TYR A 171 2.93 2.24 13.34
N VAL A 172 2.79 2.00 12.05
CA VAL A 172 3.81 2.32 11.04
C VAL A 172 3.24 3.33 10.06
N ASP A 173 3.99 4.39 9.81
CA ASP A 173 3.68 5.30 8.70
C ASP A 173 4.04 4.61 7.38
N GLN A 174 3.11 4.56 6.43
CA GLN A 174 3.34 3.98 5.10
C GLN A 174 4.47 4.69 4.32
N ALA A 175 4.83 5.90 4.69
CA ALA A 175 6.01 6.56 4.14
C ALA A 175 7.34 5.93 4.59
N ASN A 176 7.31 5.01 5.55
CA ASN A 176 8.50 4.38 6.15
C ASN A 176 8.67 2.89 5.77
N PHE A 177 7.88 2.38 4.81
CA PHE A 177 8.01 1.01 4.32
C PHE A 177 7.73 0.84 2.83
#